data_cf245009535abbb7964b9b46ae18f7b5
#
_entry.id   cf245009535abbb7964b9b46ae18f7b5
#
_cell.length_a   1.000
_cell.length_b   1.000
_cell.length_c   1.000
_cell.angle_alpha   90.00
_cell.angle_beta   90.00
_cell.angle_gamma   90.00
#
_symmetry.space_group_name_H-M   'P 1'
#
loop_
_entity.id
_entity.type
_entity.pdbx_description
1 polymer ?
#
loop_
_entity_poly.entity_id
_entity_poly.type
_entity_poly.pdbx_seq_one_letter_code
_entity_poly.pdbx_strand_id
1 'polypeptide(L)' 'MQYKNWLITQIASEASIAEEEVDCDVTFDQFNLDSLAIVSISFEMESQFQLKNVDPSLFSEYNTINKLCVWLENQQ' A
#
# COMPACT_ATOMS: atom_id res chain seq x y z
N MET A 1 1.74 -5.91 14.44
CA MET A 1 1.54 -6.28 13.03
C MET A 1 2.48 -5.46 12.15
N GLN A 2 3.07 -6.07 11.14
CA GLN A 2 4.11 -5.41 10.33
C GLN A 2 3.50 -4.88 9.03
N TYR A 3 2.63 -3.91 9.14
CA TYR A 3 1.96 -3.33 7.98
C TYR A 3 2.97 -2.71 7.00
N LYS A 4 3.95 -2.01 7.54
CA LYS A 4 4.94 -1.31 6.72
C LYS A 4 5.72 -2.29 5.85
N ASN A 5 6.21 -3.38 6.44
CA ASN A 5 6.99 -4.38 5.71
C ASN A 5 6.15 -5.04 4.62
N TRP A 6 4.89 -5.35 4.94
CA TRP A 6 3.98 -5.93 3.95
C TRP A 6 3.77 -4.97 2.76
N LEU A 7 3.52 -3.71 3.07
CA LEU A 7 3.31 -2.70 2.03
C LEU A 7 4.55 -2.51 1.17
N ILE A 8 5.73 -2.46 1.80
CA ILE A 8 6.99 -2.34 1.07
C ILE A 8 7.13 -3.51 0.08
N THR A 9 6.85 -4.72 0.54
CA THR A 9 6.94 -5.91 -0.31
C THR A 9 5.97 -5.81 -1.50
N GLN A 10 4.73 -5.40 -1.25
CA GLN A 10 3.74 -5.29 -2.30
C GLN A 10 4.10 -4.20 -3.31
N ILE A 11 4.52 -3.04 -2.82
CA ILE A 11 4.88 -1.92 -3.70
C ILE A 11 6.11 -2.30 -4.55
N ALA A 12 7.12 -2.89 -3.93
CA ALA A 12 8.34 -3.30 -4.64
C ALA A 12 8.00 -4.29 -5.75
N SER A 13 7.12 -5.25 -5.46
CA SER A 13 6.72 -6.25 -6.43
C SER A 13 5.97 -5.62 -7.60
N GLU A 14 5.00 -4.74 -7.32
CA GLU A 14 4.20 -4.12 -8.37
C GLU A 14 5.01 -3.12 -9.20
N ALA A 15 5.93 -2.41 -8.56
CA ALA A 15 6.76 -1.41 -9.25
C ALA A 15 8.02 -2.01 -9.89
N SER A 16 8.29 -3.28 -9.63
CA SER A 16 9.48 -3.99 -10.14
C SER A 16 10.78 -3.34 -9.69
N ILE A 17 10.84 -2.97 -8.43
CA ILE A 17 12.05 -2.40 -7.82
C ILE A 17 12.43 -3.21 -6.59
N ALA A 18 13.64 -3.01 -6.10
CA ALA A 18 14.09 -3.65 -4.85
C ALA A 18 13.38 -3.03 -3.66
N GLU A 19 13.19 -3.83 -2.61
CA GLU A 19 12.53 -3.33 -1.39
C GLU A 19 13.31 -2.17 -0.77
N GLU A 20 14.63 -2.19 -0.88
CA GLU A 20 15.49 -1.13 -0.34
C GLU A 20 15.25 0.20 -1.05
N GLU A 21 14.70 0.17 -2.25
CA GLU A 21 14.42 1.37 -3.03
C GLU A 21 13.06 2.00 -2.70
N VAL A 22 12.25 1.31 -1.88
CA VAL A 22 10.94 1.81 -1.51
C VAL A 22 11.08 2.79 -0.35
N ASP A 23 10.82 4.07 -0.62
CA ASP A 23 10.81 5.12 0.39
C ASP A 23 9.38 5.30 0.89
N CYS A 24 9.18 5.12 2.20
CA CYS A 24 7.84 5.14 2.79
C CYS A 24 7.21 6.54 2.85
N ASP A 25 7.97 7.58 2.58
CA ASP A 25 7.47 8.96 2.56
C ASP A 25 7.19 9.47 1.15
N VAL A 26 7.49 8.67 0.14
CA VAL A 26 7.23 9.02 -1.27
C VAL A 26 5.80 8.63 -1.60
N THR A 27 5.11 9.48 -2.37
CA THR A 27 3.73 9.19 -2.76
C THR A 27 3.68 8.02 -3.73
N PHE A 28 2.56 7.30 -3.72
CA PHE A 28 2.42 6.09 -4.54
C PHE A 28 2.57 6.35 -6.03
N ASP A 29 2.19 7.52 -6.51
CA ASP A 29 2.31 7.87 -7.93
C ASP A 29 3.77 7.97 -8.39
N GLN A 30 4.72 8.18 -7.45
CA GLN A 30 6.13 8.19 -7.78
C GLN A 30 6.67 6.81 -8.13
N PHE A 31 5.95 5.76 -7.77
CA PHE A 31 6.37 4.38 -8.06
C PHE A 31 5.83 3.87 -9.40
N ASN A 32 5.17 4.72 -10.18
CA ASN A 32 4.60 4.33 -11.48
C ASN A 32 3.58 3.19 -11.37
N LEU A 33 2.83 3.17 -10.29
CA LEU A 33 1.78 2.18 -10.10
C LEU A 33 0.55 2.61 -10.90
N ASP A 34 0.03 1.71 -11.73
CA ASP A 34 -1.18 2.00 -12.47
C ASP A 34 -2.42 1.62 -11.66
N SER A 35 -3.60 1.88 -12.22
CA SER A 35 -4.86 1.62 -11.54
C SER A 35 -5.01 0.14 -11.19
N LEU A 36 -4.56 -0.75 -12.07
CA LEU A 36 -4.67 -2.18 -11.82
C LEU A 36 -3.79 -2.62 -10.67
N ALA A 37 -2.58 -2.04 -10.57
CA ALA A 37 -1.68 -2.35 -9.46
C ALA A 37 -2.30 -1.90 -8.14
N ILE A 38 -2.88 -0.71 -8.10
CA ILE A 38 -3.53 -0.18 -6.91
C ILE A 38 -4.72 -1.06 -6.51
N VAL A 39 -5.56 -1.44 -7.46
CA VAL A 39 -6.70 -2.31 -7.19
C VAL A 39 -6.22 -3.67 -6.66
N SER A 40 -5.19 -4.22 -7.26
CA SER A 40 -4.62 -5.50 -6.84
C SER A 40 -4.13 -5.43 -5.38
N ILE A 41 -3.38 -4.38 -5.05
CA ILE A 41 -2.89 -4.20 -3.68
C ILE A 41 -4.05 -4.03 -2.71
N SER A 42 -5.10 -3.30 -3.11
CA SER A 42 -6.30 -3.12 -2.28
C SER A 42 -6.95 -4.45 -1.92
N PHE A 43 -7.13 -5.33 -2.91
CA PHE A 43 -7.71 -6.65 -2.67
C PHE A 43 -6.84 -7.50 -1.76
N GLU A 44 -5.53 -7.48 -2.00
CA GLU A 44 -4.60 -8.25 -1.18
C GLU A 44 -4.62 -7.74 0.26
N MET A 45 -4.71 -6.43 0.44
CA MET A 45 -4.76 -5.82 1.76
C MET A 45 -6.02 -6.22 2.51
N GLU A 46 -7.18 -6.22 1.82
CA GLU A 46 -8.43 -6.69 2.41
C GLU A 46 -8.30 -8.11 2.93
N SER A 47 -7.74 -8.98 2.09
CA SER A 47 -7.60 -10.39 2.41
C SER A 47 -6.58 -10.60 3.53
N GLN A 48 -5.44 -9.95 3.42
CA GLN A 48 -4.32 -10.15 4.34
C GLN A 48 -4.67 -9.70 5.76
N PHE A 49 -5.36 -8.57 5.89
CA PHE A 49 -5.64 -7.99 7.20
C PHE A 49 -7.11 -8.07 7.59
N GLN A 50 -7.91 -8.82 6.81
CA GLN A 50 -9.32 -9.08 7.09
C GLN A 50 -10.11 -7.77 7.24
N LEU A 51 -9.86 -6.84 6.33
CA LEU A 51 -10.55 -5.56 6.28
C LEU A 51 -11.80 -5.67 5.41
N LYS A 52 -12.72 -4.73 5.58
CA LYS A 52 -13.94 -4.67 4.79
C LYS A 52 -13.93 -3.40 3.94
N ASN A 53 -14.32 -3.56 2.68
CA ASN A 53 -14.60 -2.42 1.80
C ASN A 53 -13.41 -1.48 1.63
N VAL A 54 -12.22 -2.05 1.36
CA VAL A 54 -11.06 -1.24 1.06
C VAL A 54 -11.22 -0.67 -0.34
N ASP A 55 -11.45 0.63 -0.42
CA ASP A 55 -11.63 1.31 -1.70
C ASP A 55 -10.26 1.73 -2.23
N PRO A 56 -9.98 1.51 -3.53
CA PRO A 56 -8.70 1.96 -4.09
C PRO A 56 -8.42 3.45 -3.92
N SER A 57 -9.46 4.27 -3.77
CA SER A 57 -9.28 5.71 -3.50
C SER A 57 -8.57 5.98 -2.19
N LEU A 58 -8.50 4.99 -1.30
CA LEU A 58 -7.74 5.08 -0.05
C LEU A 58 -6.28 5.44 -0.32
N PHE A 59 -5.74 4.95 -1.43
CA PHE A 59 -4.35 5.21 -1.79
C PHE A 59 -4.12 6.65 -2.26
N SER A 60 -5.19 7.37 -2.59
CA SER A 60 -5.10 8.81 -2.89
C SER A 60 -5.19 9.64 -1.62
N GLU A 61 -6.01 9.23 -0.66
CA GLU A 61 -6.16 9.94 0.61
C GLU A 61 -4.93 9.74 1.51
N TYR A 62 -4.48 8.50 1.60
CA TYR A 62 -3.31 8.12 2.41
C TYR A 62 -2.22 7.73 1.42
N ASN A 63 -1.63 8.74 0.80
CA ASN A 63 -0.87 8.56 -0.44
C ASN A 63 0.60 8.20 -0.25
N THR A 64 1.00 7.83 0.97
CA THR A 64 2.33 7.27 1.24
C THR A 64 2.17 6.03 2.10
N ILE A 65 3.21 5.20 2.13
CA ILE A 65 3.19 4.00 2.97
C ILE A 65 3.02 4.39 4.44
N ASN A 66 3.71 5.43 4.89
CA ASN A 66 3.60 5.85 6.28
C ASN A 66 2.20 6.29 6.65
N LYS A 67 1.55 7.06 5.77
CA LYS A 67 0.17 7.51 6.02
C LYS A 67 -0.79 6.32 6.03
N LEU A 68 -0.61 5.40 5.09
CA LEU A 68 -1.48 4.24 4.99
C LEU A 68 -1.33 3.33 6.20
N CYS A 69 -0.10 3.23 6.75
CA CYS A 69 0.13 2.45 7.97
C CYS A 69 -0.66 3.02 9.16
N VAL A 70 -0.72 4.35 9.28
CA VAL A 70 -1.51 4.98 10.33
C VAL A 70 -2.98 4.60 10.19
N TRP A 71 -3.50 4.64 8.96
CA TRP A 71 -4.89 4.24 8.71
C TRP A 71 -5.11 2.79 9.12
N LEU A 72 -4.19 1.89 8.73
CA LEU A 72 -4.31 0.47 9.05
C LEU A 72 -4.30 0.23 10.57
N GLU A 73 -3.44 0.93 11.29
CA GLU A 73 -3.36 0.79 12.73
C GLU A 73 -4.67 1.18 13.41
N ASN A 74 -5.40 2.12 12.83
CA ASN A 74 -6.66 2.57 13.38
C ASN A 74 -7.84 1.65 13.05
N GLN A 75 -7.64 0.67 12.17
CA GLN A 75 -8.68 -0.29 11.81
C GLN A 75 -8.68 -1.53 12.70
N GLN A 76 -7.65 -1.73 13.49
CA GLN A 76 -7.47 -2.95 14.31
C GLN A 76 -7.86 -2.78 15.77
#